data_a5238de96794853e6a2104c4ea4b3129
#
_entry.id   a5238de96794853e6a2104c4ea4b3129
#
_cell.length_a   1.000
_cell.length_b   1.000
_cell.length_c   1.000
_cell.angle_alpha   90.00
_cell.angle_beta   90.00
_cell.angle_gamma   90.00
#
_symmetry.space_group_name_H-M   'P 1'
#
loop_
_entity.id
_entity.type
_entity.pdbx_description
1 polymer ?
#
loop_
_entity_poly.entity_id
_entity_poly.type
_entity_poly.pdbx_seq_one_letter_code
_entity_poly.pdbx_strand_id
1 'polypeptide(L)'
;AATERAVECVFDMVELHAAHGYLLSSFITPLTNKRTDEYGGSLDNRLRFPLEVFRAMRAVWPAERPMSVRISANDWMGEQGVTPDEAVEIGRAF
;
A
#
# COMPACT_ATOMS: atom_id res chain seq x y z
N ALA A 1 -4.17 -16.32 -2.63
CA ALA A 1 -4.31 -16.87 -1.27
C ALA A 1 -5.42 -16.16 -0.45
N ALA A 2 -5.13 -15.11 0.34
CA ALA A 2 -6.16 -14.47 1.20
C ALA A 2 -7.31 -13.86 0.39
N THR A 3 -7.01 -13.13 -0.69
CA THR A 3 -8.01 -12.51 -1.55
C THR A 3 -8.91 -13.55 -2.23
N GLU A 4 -8.35 -14.68 -2.68
CA GLU A 4 -9.12 -15.79 -3.27
C GLU A 4 -10.09 -16.38 -2.25
N ARG A 5 -9.64 -16.59 -1.00
CA ARG A 5 -10.52 -17.03 0.09
C ARG A 5 -11.63 -16.02 0.39
N ALA A 6 -11.34 -14.71 0.30
CA ALA A 6 -12.36 -13.69 0.45
C ALA A 6 -13.41 -13.75 -0.67
N VAL A 7 -13.01 -14.08 -1.91
CA VAL A 7 -13.95 -14.34 -3.00
C VAL A 7 -14.85 -15.53 -2.69
N GLU A 8 -14.26 -16.65 -2.25
CA GLU A 8 -14.98 -17.89 -1.88
C GLU A 8 -15.96 -17.65 -0.71
N CYS A 9 -15.56 -16.80 0.27
CA CYS A 9 -16.41 -16.41 1.40
C CYS A 9 -17.46 -15.34 1.05
N VAL A 10 -17.51 -14.93 -0.22
CA VAL A 10 -18.53 -13.99 -0.74
C VAL A 10 -18.49 -12.62 -0.06
N PHE A 11 -17.30 -12.11 0.29
CA PHE A 11 -17.16 -10.74 0.76
C PHE A 11 -17.51 -9.75 -0.35
N ASP A 12 -18.18 -8.65 0.00
CA ASP A 12 -18.56 -7.59 -0.93
C ASP A 12 -17.41 -6.65 -1.27
N MET A 13 -16.45 -6.49 -0.35
CA MET A 13 -15.32 -5.57 -0.46
C MET A 13 -14.10 -6.14 0.25
N VAL A 14 -12.91 -5.81 -0.25
CA VAL A 14 -11.64 -6.03 0.45
C VAL A 14 -10.85 -4.73 0.54
N GLU A 15 -10.08 -4.57 1.61
CA GLU A 15 -9.19 -3.44 1.82
C GLU A 15 -7.77 -3.93 2.01
N LEU A 16 -6.84 -3.40 1.20
CA LEU A 16 -5.41 -3.62 1.39
C LEU A 16 -4.91 -2.73 2.53
N HIS A 17 -4.40 -3.34 3.58
CA HIS A 17 -3.85 -2.58 4.70
C HIS A 17 -2.40 -2.19 4.45
N ALA A 18 -2.18 -0.92 4.09
CA ALA A 18 -0.87 -0.33 3.81
C ALA A 18 -0.53 0.83 4.77
N ALA A 19 -1.02 0.76 6.01
CA ALA A 19 -0.92 1.81 7.01
C ALA A 19 -0.37 1.32 8.36
N HIS A 20 -0.26 2.23 9.31
CA HIS A 20 -0.06 2.00 10.75
C HIS A 20 1.20 1.23 11.13
N GLY A 21 2.28 1.34 10.34
CA GLY A 21 3.56 0.69 10.63
C GLY A 21 3.60 -0.82 10.33
N TYR A 22 2.54 -1.41 9.76
CA TYR A 22 2.56 -2.80 9.34
C TYR A 22 3.35 -2.99 8.04
N LEU A 23 3.42 -4.20 7.52
CA LEU A 23 4.37 -4.60 6.48
C LEU A 23 4.44 -3.62 5.29
N LEU A 24 3.33 -3.31 4.64
CA LEU A 24 3.34 -2.43 3.46
C LEU A 24 3.67 -0.99 3.84
N SER A 25 3.14 -0.50 4.96
CA SER A 25 3.49 0.81 5.50
C SER A 25 4.99 0.94 5.75
N SER A 26 5.64 -0.12 6.23
CA SER A 26 7.09 -0.13 6.49
C SER A 26 7.94 -0.01 5.23
N PHE A 27 7.41 -0.39 4.06
CA PHE A 27 8.03 -0.12 2.77
C PHE A 27 7.78 1.32 2.30
N ILE A 28 6.59 1.84 2.54
CA ILE A 28 6.18 3.17 2.05
C ILE A 28 6.94 4.29 2.77
N THR A 29 7.02 4.24 4.10
CA THR A 29 7.64 5.32 4.86
C THR A 29 9.16 5.27 4.85
N PRO A 30 9.84 6.42 4.60
CA PRO A 30 11.30 6.49 4.69
C PRO A 30 11.81 6.38 6.13
N LEU A 31 10.93 6.44 7.14
CA LEU A 31 11.31 6.24 8.54
C LEU A 31 11.84 4.82 8.78
N THR A 32 11.20 3.83 8.19
CA THR A 32 11.53 2.41 8.37
C THR A 32 12.19 1.79 7.15
N ASN A 33 11.86 2.27 5.92
CA ASN A 33 12.47 1.77 4.71
C ASN A 33 13.85 2.40 4.48
N LYS A 34 14.89 1.68 4.89
CA LYS A 34 16.30 2.04 4.71
C LYS A 34 16.99 1.21 3.62
N ARG A 35 16.20 0.58 2.73
CA ARG A 35 16.72 -0.25 1.63
C ARG A 35 17.44 0.59 0.59
N THR A 36 18.46 -0.01 -0.02
CA THR A 36 19.27 0.60 -1.07
C THR A 36 19.10 -0.09 -2.43
N ASP A 37 18.17 -1.06 -2.49
CA ASP A 37 17.77 -1.75 -3.72
C ASP A 37 16.55 -1.08 -4.38
N GLU A 38 15.97 -1.73 -5.37
CA GLU A 38 14.81 -1.25 -6.14
C GLU A 38 13.52 -1.10 -5.33
N TYR A 39 13.51 -1.49 -4.05
CA TYR A 39 12.38 -1.34 -3.12
C TYR A 39 12.59 -0.22 -2.10
N GLY A 40 13.64 0.59 -2.22
CA GLY A 40 13.94 1.67 -1.29
C GLY A 40 14.47 2.94 -1.95
N GLY A 41 14.58 4.01 -1.17
CA GLY A 41 15.01 5.33 -1.64
C GLY A 41 13.85 6.18 -2.15
N SER A 42 13.69 6.31 -3.46
CA SER A 42 12.62 7.13 -4.08
C SER A 42 11.23 6.64 -3.72
N LEU A 43 10.22 7.52 -3.83
CA LEU A 43 8.83 7.14 -3.60
C LEU A 43 8.41 5.98 -4.51
N ASP A 44 8.78 6.01 -5.78
CA ASP A 44 8.46 4.95 -6.74
C ASP A 44 9.01 3.58 -6.29
N ASN A 45 10.25 3.56 -5.80
CA ASN A 45 10.85 2.35 -5.27
C ASN A 45 10.15 1.86 -3.99
N ARG A 46 9.84 2.78 -3.07
CA ARG A 46 9.14 2.46 -1.82
C ARG A 46 7.71 1.94 -2.07
N LEU A 47 7.08 2.37 -3.15
CA LEU A 47 5.75 1.92 -3.56
C LEU A 47 5.75 0.62 -4.38
N ARG A 48 6.89 0.19 -4.89
CA ARG A 48 6.99 -0.97 -5.79
C ARG A 48 6.33 -2.21 -5.18
N PHE A 49 6.74 -2.65 -4.00
CA PHE A 49 6.17 -3.82 -3.35
C PHE A 49 4.68 -3.66 -2.97
N PRO A 50 4.24 -2.54 -2.36
CA PRO A 50 2.82 -2.29 -2.14
C PRO A 50 1.96 -2.37 -3.40
N LEU A 51 2.43 -1.83 -4.53
CA LEU A 51 1.73 -1.88 -5.80
C LEU A 51 1.71 -3.30 -6.42
N GLU A 52 2.78 -4.07 -6.26
CA GLU A 52 2.81 -5.48 -6.67
C GLU A 52 1.74 -6.28 -5.92
N VAL A 53 1.64 -6.09 -4.60
CA VAL A 53 0.60 -6.73 -3.77
C VAL A 53 -0.80 -6.30 -4.21
N PHE A 54 -1.02 -4.98 -4.41
CA PHE A 54 -2.30 -4.45 -4.86
C PHE A 54 -2.72 -5.06 -6.21
N ARG A 55 -1.81 -5.09 -7.19
CA ARG A 55 -2.08 -5.65 -8.52
C ARG A 55 -2.38 -7.16 -8.45
N ALA A 56 -1.65 -7.90 -7.62
CA ALA A 56 -1.90 -9.32 -7.40
C ALA A 56 -3.28 -9.58 -6.77
N MET A 57 -3.70 -8.72 -5.83
CA MET A 57 -5.05 -8.78 -5.27
C MET A 57 -6.11 -8.44 -6.32
N ARG A 58 -5.91 -7.33 -7.06
CA ARG A 58 -6.85 -6.89 -8.09
C ARG A 58 -7.04 -7.93 -9.19
N ALA A 59 -5.99 -8.67 -9.54
CA ALA A 59 -6.04 -9.70 -10.59
C ALA A 59 -6.99 -10.87 -10.26
N VAL A 60 -7.21 -11.16 -8.98
CA VAL A 60 -8.08 -12.25 -8.53
C VAL A 60 -9.37 -11.80 -7.88
N TRP A 61 -9.49 -10.51 -7.53
CA TRP A 61 -10.71 -9.92 -6.99
C TRP A 61 -11.69 -9.56 -8.11
N PRO A 62 -12.98 -9.94 -8.03
CA PRO A 62 -13.96 -9.64 -9.08
C PRO A 62 -14.00 -8.16 -9.43
N ALA A 63 -14.00 -7.83 -10.73
CA ALA A 63 -13.93 -6.44 -11.20
C ALA A 63 -15.13 -5.58 -10.73
N GLU A 64 -16.29 -6.21 -10.58
CA GLU A 64 -17.53 -5.58 -10.12
C GLU A 64 -17.57 -5.32 -8.61
N ARG A 65 -16.66 -5.91 -7.83
CA ARG A 65 -16.58 -5.68 -6.38
C ARG A 65 -15.53 -4.62 -6.05
N PRO A 66 -15.85 -3.69 -5.15
CA PRO A 66 -14.91 -2.64 -4.76
C PRO A 66 -13.69 -3.20 -4.03
N MET A 67 -12.56 -2.52 -4.22
CA MET A 67 -11.33 -2.75 -3.49
C MET A 67 -10.75 -1.40 -3.09
N SER A 68 -10.35 -1.25 -1.83
CA SER A 68 -9.74 -0.04 -1.30
C SER A 68 -8.33 -0.29 -0.77
N VAL A 69 -7.62 0.79 -0.51
CA VAL A 69 -6.32 0.78 0.15
C VAL A 69 -6.37 1.72 1.35
N ARG A 70 -5.91 1.26 2.50
CA ARG A 70 -5.71 2.09 3.68
C ARG A 70 -4.26 2.50 3.75
N ILE A 71 -3.99 3.81 3.77
CA ILE A 71 -2.64 4.39 3.89
C ILE A 71 -2.53 5.26 5.14
N SER A 72 -1.32 5.46 5.65
CA SER A 72 -1.03 6.51 6.63
C SER A 72 -0.85 7.82 5.87
N ALA A 73 -1.70 8.80 6.16
CA ALA A 73 -1.68 10.10 5.47
C ALA A 73 -0.61 11.05 6.03
N ASN A 74 -0.03 10.75 7.19
CA ASN A 74 1.02 11.54 7.82
C ASN A 74 1.72 10.69 8.88
N ASP A 75 3.05 10.72 8.88
CA ASP A 75 3.86 10.07 9.92
C ASP A 75 4.14 10.97 11.11
N TRP A 76 3.73 12.25 11.05
CA TRP A 76 3.95 13.25 12.09
C TRP A 76 5.43 13.54 12.40
N MET A 77 6.30 13.28 11.44
CA MET A 77 7.77 13.43 11.53
C MET A 77 8.30 14.45 10.50
N GLY A 78 7.43 15.33 10.00
CA GLY A 78 7.80 16.30 8.96
C GLY A 78 8.36 15.60 7.71
N GLU A 79 9.35 16.21 7.10
CA GLU A 79 10.00 15.70 5.87
C GLU A 79 10.78 14.39 6.06
N GLN A 80 10.94 13.92 7.29
CA GLN A 80 11.61 12.64 7.57
C GLN A 80 10.69 11.43 7.35
N GLY A 81 9.39 11.62 7.36
CA GLY A 81 8.37 10.61 7.15
C GLY A 81 7.46 10.95 5.98
N VAL A 82 6.38 10.19 5.84
CA VAL A 82 5.31 10.52 4.88
C VAL A 82 4.61 11.81 5.33
N THR A 83 4.59 12.78 4.43
CA THR A 83 3.85 14.04 4.60
C THR A 83 2.46 13.94 3.97
N PRO A 84 1.50 14.83 4.31
CA PRO A 84 0.20 14.87 3.65
C PRO A 84 0.29 15.05 2.13
N ASP A 85 1.24 15.83 1.64
CA ASP A 85 1.46 16.02 0.20
C ASP A 85 1.96 14.74 -0.46
N GLU A 86 2.93 14.04 0.14
CA GLU A 86 3.38 12.74 -0.34
C GLU A 86 2.27 11.69 -0.29
N ALA A 87 1.39 11.74 0.71
CA ALA A 87 0.24 10.84 0.82
C ALA A 87 -0.75 11.00 -0.35
N VAL A 88 -0.89 12.20 -0.91
CA VAL A 88 -1.68 12.42 -2.14
C VAL A 88 -1.06 11.67 -3.32
N GLU A 89 0.27 11.75 -3.49
CA GLU A 89 0.98 11.02 -4.55
C GLU A 89 0.90 9.49 -4.34
N ILE A 90 1.01 9.02 -3.10
CA ILE A 90 0.79 7.61 -2.75
C ILE A 90 -0.62 7.17 -3.17
N GLY A 91 -1.65 7.95 -2.81
CA GLY A 91 -3.03 7.64 -3.18
C GLY A 91 -3.28 7.61 -4.69
N ARG A 92 -2.59 8.47 -5.45
CA ARG A 92 -2.67 8.49 -6.91
C ARG A 92 -2.03 7.28 -7.57
N ALA A 93 -1.03 6.68 -6.94
CA ALA A 93 -0.31 5.53 -7.47
C ALA A 93 -1.15 4.24 -7.44
N PHE A 94 -2.08 4.13 -6.48
CA PHE A 94 -3.02 3.02 -6.37
C PHE A 94 -4.25 3.19 -7.26
#